data_33eb1de1e1cb319651b863c72351a912
#
_entry.id   33eb1de1e1cb319651b863c72351a912
#
_cell.length_a   1.000
_cell.length_b   1.000
_cell.length_c   1.000
_cell.angle_alpha   90.00
_cell.angle_beta   90.00
_cell.angle_gamma   90.00
#
_symmetry.space_group_name_H-M   'P 1'
#
loop_
_entity.id
_entity.type
_entity.pdbx_description
1 polymer ?
#
loop_
_entity_poly.entity_id
_entity_poly.type
_entity_poly.pdbx_seq_one_letter_code
_entity_poly.pdbx_strand_id
1 'polypeptide(L)'
;MDQKNNLEKRSLRGKTVVVTGGSSGVGRATVEAFALEGCNVVIAARGQKALDETLQLCKDLEVNAIAVSTDVSVSAEVENLVKEAVNQFGRIDIWVNNAGVMASGKFDEIPMEIHEQVIKTNLFGYMNGAYHVLKLFKEQTEGILINNISIGGFMPAPYSAVYSSTKFGIRGMMECLHGEVSEFKNIHISNLYPQIQRSTGNMHSAKYSGLDFKIPPFAADPRDTAEKIVQLAKDPKKDFFPDFTSWLLTSVYKLFPKTIINTASAGMRMMMKLKNAPDDSGNVLEESSLPHRIYGETSLPVPGKKTKITMLAGLGLGLAFMVIKAKSSKKG
;
A
#
# COMPACT_ATOMS: atom_id res chain seq x y z
N MET A 1 -20.34 20.10 -27.90
CA MET A 1 -21.33 20.17 -26.83
C MET A 1 -21.47 18.79 -26.20
N ASP A 2 -21.06 18.70 -24.94
CA ASP A 2 -21.37 17.68 -23.94
C ASP A 2 -21.17 16.17 -24.18
N GLN A 3 -19.90 15.76 -24.28
CA GLN A 3 -19.47 14.44 -23.85
C GLN A 3 -18.90 14.43 -22.38
N LYS A 4 -19.12 15.50 -21.63
CA LYS A 4 -18.53 15.71 -20.31
C LYS A 4 -19.39 15.24 -19.12
N ASN A 5 -20.61 14.72 -19.32
CA ASN A 5 -21.56 14.53 -18.20
C ASN A 5 -22.20 13.14 -18.05
N ASN A 6 -21.62 12.07 -18.58
CA ASN A 6 -22.20 10.73 -18.37
C ASN A 6 -21.19 9.68 -17.87
N LEU A 7 -20.28 10.05 -16.97
CA LEU A 7 -19.73 9.11 -16.01
C LEU A 7 -20.69 9.11 -14.81
N GLU A 8 -21.84 8.48 -14.93
CA GLU A 8 -22.54 7.94 -13.76
C GLU A 8 -21.49 7.09 -13.03
N LYS A 9 -20.97 7.62 -11.91
CA LYS A 9 -20.02 6.91 -11.07
C LYS A 9 -20.63 5.54 -10.77
N ARG A 10 -20.02 4.45 -11.22
CA ARG A 10 -20.49 3.09 -10.97
C ARG A 10 -20.83 2.98 -9.51
N SER A 11 -22.11 2.71 -9.18
CA SER A 11 -22.52 2.42 -7.80
C SER A 11 -21.82 1.14 -7.36
N LEU A 12 -21.24 1.16 -6.17
CA LEU A 12 -20.61 -0.01 -5.57
C LEU A 12 -21.55 -0.74 -4.58
N ARG A 13 -22.76 -0.22 -4.36
CA ARG A 13 -23.71 -0.83 -3.44
C ARG A 13 -24.01 -2.29 -3.83
N GLY A 14 -23.86 -3.19 -2.85
CA GLY A 14 -24.07 -4.63 -3.04
C GLY A 14 -22.95 -5.36 -3.79
N LYS A 15 -21.90 -4.66 -4.26
CA LYS A 15 -20.70 -5.28 -4.81
C LYS A 15 -19.88 -5.96 -3.72
N THR A 16 -19.27 -7.09 -4.02
CA THR A 16 -18.42 -7.83 -3.07
C THR A 16 -16.97 -7.43 -3.24
N VAL A 17 -16.35 -6.94 -2.16
CA VAL A 17 -14.94 -6.57 -2.13
C VAL A 17 -14.16 -7.42 -1.13
N VAL A 18 -13.01 -7.92 -1.53
CA VAL A 18 -12.02 -8.58 -0.66
C VAL A 18 -10.87 -7.61 -0.40
N VAL A 19 -10.50 -7.40 0.87
CA VAL A 19 -9.37 -6.54 1.26
C VAL A 19 -8.35 -7.34 2.07
N THR A 20 -7.17 -7.59 1.50
CA THR A 20 -6.06 -8.24 2.20
C THR A 20 -5.32 -7.25 3.10
N GLY A 21 -4.91 -7.68 4.30
CA GLY A 21 -4.37 -6.77 5.31
C GLY A 21 -5.41 -5.76 5.80
N GLY A 22 -6.70 -6.16 5.82
CA GLY A 22 -7.85 -5.31 6.12
C GLY A 22 -8.00 -4.91 7.59
N SER A 23 -7.19 -5.45 8.50
CA SER A 23 -7.33 -5.26 9.94
C SER A 23 -6.64 -4.00 10.50
N SER A 24 -5.77 -3.34 9.74
CA SER A 24 -5.03 -2.17 10.22
C SER A 24 -4.66 -1.18 9.11
N GLY A 25 -4.24 0.02 9.48
CA GLY A 25 -3.68 1.03 8.60
C GLY A 25 -4.57 1.37 7.39
N VAL A 26 -3.95 1.38 6.20
CA VAL A 26 -4.65 1.66 4.92
C VAL A 26 -5.70 0.59 4.63
N GLY A 27 -5.42 -0.69 4.96
CA GLY A 27 -6.38 -1.78 4.73
C GLY A 27 -7.67 -1.60 5.52
N ARG A 28 -7.58 -1.28 6.83
CA ARG A 28 -8.76 -0.99 7.67
C ARG A 28 -9.52 0.25 7.19
N ALA A 29 -8.79 1.30 6.79
CA ALA A 29 -9.43 2.47 6.17
C ALA A 29 -10.13 2.13 4.85
N THR A 30 -9.57 1.21 4.07
CA THR A 30 -10.18 0.71 2.82
C THR A 30 -11.45 -0.09 3.08
N VAL A 31 -11.43 -0.96 4.09
CA VAL A 31 -12.64 -1.67 4.56
C VAL A 31 -13.73 -0.68 4.94
N GLU A 32 -13.41 0.33 5.79
CA GLU A 32 -14.36 1.38 6.18
C GLU A 32 -14.92 2.13 4.96
N ALA A 33 -14.06 2.50 4.01
CA ALA A 33 -14.48 3.24 2.83
C ALA A 33 -15.43 2.43 1.91
N PHE A 34 -15.17 1.14 1.69
CA PHE A 34 -16.08 0.28 0.93
C PHE A 34 -17.38 -0.03 1.68
N ALA A 35 -17.34 -0.18 3.00
CA ALA A 35 -18.54 -0.33 3.83
C ALA A 35 -19.44 0.91 3.70
N LEU A 36 -18.89 2.12 3.74
CA LEU A 36 -19.63 3.37 3.52
C LEU A 36 -20.27 3.48 2.12
N GLU A 37 -19.71 2.79 1.12
CA GLU A 37 -20.31 2.66 -0.23
C GLU A 37 -21.42 1.61 -0.31
N GLY A 38 -21.68 0.86 0.80
CA GLY A 38 -22.68 -0.20 0.86
C GLY A 38 -22.25 -1.51 0.19
N CYS A 39 -20.94 -1.79 0.13
CA CYS A 39 -20.40 -3.06 -0.36
C CYS A 39 -20.61 -4.19 0.65
N ASN A 40 -20.66 -5.44 0.15
CA ASN A 40 -20.34 -6.61 0.94
C ASN A 40 -18.83 -6.69 1.12
N VAL A 41 -18.32 -6.85 2.35
CA VAL A 41 -16.88 -6.74 2.63
C VAL A 41 -16.33 -8.06 3.18
N VAL A 42 -15.25 -8.55 2.57
CA VAL A 42 -14.45 -9.67 3.05
C VAL A 42 -13.13 -9.13 3.57
N ILE A 43 -12.90 -9.28 4.86
CA ILE A 43 -11.73 -8.76 5.56
C ILE A 43 -10.74 -9.91 5.76
N ALA A 44 -9.53 -9.80 5.21
CA ALA A 44 -8.50 -10.82 5.36
C ALA A 44 -7.27 -10.27 6.07
N ALA A 45 -6.82 -10.94 7.12
CA ALA A 45 -5.59 -10.67 7.86
C ALA A 45 -5.24 -11.89 8.72
N ARG A 46 -4.04 -11.92 9.34
CA ARG A 46 -3.61 -13.04 10.20
C ARG A 46 -4.29 -13.03 11.57
N GLY A 47 -4.39 -11.85 12.18
CA GLY A 47 -4.79 -11.70 13.58
C GLY A 47 -6.30 -11.68 13.80
N GLN A 48 -6.80 -12.66 14.56
CA GLN A 48 -8.24 -12.82 14.82
C GLN A 48 -8.84 -11.62 15.56
N LYS A 49 -8.17 -11.13 16.61
CA LYS A 49 -8.68 -9.99 17.40
C LYS A 49 -8.87 -8.74 16.53
N ALA A 50 -7.90 -8.42 15.69
CA ALA A 50 -7.97 -7.25 14.81
C ALA A 50 -8.98 -7.42 13.68
N LEU A 51 -9.21 -8.66 13.24
CA LEU A 51 -10.30 -9.02 12.32
C LEU A 51 -11.66 -8.77 12.96
N ASP A 52 -11.87 -9.24 14.20
CA ASP A 52 -13.13 -9.09 14.94
C ASP A 52 -13.49 -7.61 15.19
N GLU A 53 -12.48 -6.79 15.55
CA GLU A 53 -12.65 -5.34 15.71
C GLU A 53 -13.04 -4.64 14.39
N THR A 54 -12.48 -5.10 13.27
CA THR A 54 -12.80 -4.52 11.95
C THR A 54 -14.15 -5.02 11.43
N LEU A 55 -14.50 -6.27 11.72
CA LEU A 55 -15.81 -6.83 11.42
C LEU A 55 -16.91 -6.09 12.20
N GLN A 56 -16.67 -5.75 13.47
CA GLN A 56 -17.62 -4.96 14.27
C GLN A 56 -17.87 -3.58 13.64
N LEU A 57 -16.83 -2.90 13.12
CA LEU A 57 -16.98 -1.64 12.37
C LEU A 57 -17.92 -1.80 11.17
N CYS A 58 -17.83 -2.89 10.41
CA CYS A 58 -18.76 -3.16 9.30
C CYS A 58 -20.20 -3.38 9.79
N LYS A 59 -20.39 -4.08 10.92
CA LYS A 59 -21.71 -4.25 11.55
C LYS A 59 -22.31 -2.93 11.99
N ASP A 60 -21.50 -2.05 12.59
CA ASP A 60 -21.92 -0.71 13.02
C ASP A 60 -22.34 0.18 11.84
N LEU A 61 -21.80 -0.10 10.63
CA LEU A 61 -22.18 0.53 9.37
C LEU A 61 -23.33 -0.19 8.63
N GLU A 62 -23.92 -1.22 9.26
CA GLU A 62 -25.07 -2.00 8.74
C GLU A 62 -24.80 -2.63 7.35
N VAL A 63 -23.54 -3.06 7.08
CA VAL A 63 -23.19 -3.77 5.85
C VAL A 63 -22.87 -5.23 6.12
N ASN A 64 -23.11 -6.08 5.11
CA ASN A 64 -22.74 -7.49 5.20
C ASN A 64 -21.22 -7.61 5.14
N ALA A 65 -20.63 -8.30 6.11
CA ALA A 65 -19.19 -8.55 6.11
C ALA A 65 -18.85 -9.91 6.71
N ILE A 66 -17.73 -10.48 6.28
CA ILE A 66 -17.07 -11.62 6.92
C ILE A 66 -15.59 -11.32 7.14
N ALA A 67 -15.04 -11.94 8.16
CA ALA A 67 -13.60 -11.88 8.46
C ALA A 67 -13.01 -13.29 8.28
N VAL A 68 -11.93 -13.40 7.53
CA VAL A 68 -11.25 -14.67 7.23
C VAL A 68 -9.78 -14.54 7.65
N SER A 69 -9.37 -15.37 8.62
CA SER A 69 -7.95 -15.45 8.99
C SER A 69 -7.16 -15.98 7.79
N THR A 70 -6.18 -15.20 7.34
CA THR A 70 -5.46 -15.49 6.10
C THR A 70 -4.03 -14.96 6.17
N ASP A 71 -3.05 -15.84 6.01
CA ASP A 71 -1.68 -15.47 5.64
C ASP A 71 -1.57 -15.46 4.11
N VAL A 72 -1.43 -14.28 3.53
CA VAL A 72 -1.34 -14.11 2.08
C VAL A 72 -0.11 -14.78 1.46
N SER A 73 0.91 -15.08 2.25
CA SER A 73 2.12 -15.80 1.81
C SER A 73 1.84 -17.28 1.50
N VAL A 74 0.71 -17.82 2.00
CA VAL A 74 0.29 -19.22 1.83
C VAL A 74 -0.81 -19.31 0.78
N SER A 75 -0.49 -19.85 -0.39
CA SER A 75 -1.41 -19.91 -1.54
C SER A 75 -2.73 -20.61 -1.22
N ALA A 76 -2.68 -21.70 -0.44
CA ALA A 76 -3.87 -22.45 -0.04
C ALA A 76 -4.84 -21.64 0.85
N GLU A 77 -4.29 -20.74 1.70
CA GLU A 77 -5.12 -19.86 2.53
C GLU A 77 -5.80 -18.76 1.69
N VAL A 78 -5.10 -18.24 0.65
CA VAL A 78 -5.70 -17.28 -0.29
C VAL A 78 -6.76 -17.97 -1.16
N GLU A 79 -6.55 -19.22 -1.57
CA GLU A 79 -7.57 -20.01 -2.25
C GLU A 79 -8.81 -20.21 -1.37
N ASN A 80 -8.61 -20.52 -0.07
CA ASN A 80 -9.71 -20.61 0.89
C ASN A 80 -10.45 -19.28 1.06
N LEU A 81 -9.73 -18.15 1.13
CA LEU A 81 -10.32 -16.82 1.21
C LEU A 81 -11.25 -16.54 0.02
N VAL A 82 -10.84 -16.92 -1.21
CA VAL A 82 -11.70 -16.80 -2.40
C VAL A 82 -12.93 -17.68 -2.27
N LYS A 83 -12.79 -18.93 -1.82
CA LYS A 83 -13.91 -19.86 -1.61
C LYS A 83 -14.91 -19.33 -0.58
N GLU A 84 -14.44 -18.86 0.57
CA GLU A 84 -15.30 -18.28 1.62
C GLU A 84 -16.05 -17.03 1.13
N ALA A 85 -15.38 -16.15 0.37
CA ALA A 85 -16.02 -14.98 -0.21
C ALA A 85 -17.13 -15.36 -1.22
N VAL A 86 -16.86 -16.34 -2.08
CA VAL A 86 -17.85 -16.83 -3.08
C VAL A 86 -18.98 -17.58 -2.39
N ASN A 87 -18.70 -18.43 -1.40
CA ASN A 87 -19.72 -19.16 -0.64
C ASN A 87 -20.69 -18.19 0.06
N GLN A 88 -20.17 -17.09 0.63
CA GLN A 88 -20.98 -16.13 1.37
C GLN A 88 -21.75 -15.17 0.46
N PHE A 89 -21.15 -14.69 -0.62
CA PHE A 89 -21.70 -13.59 -1.43
C PHE A 89 -21.95 -13.94 -2.90
N GLY A 90 -21.65 -15.17 -3.32
CA GLY A 90 -21.86 -15.66 -4.68
C GLY A 90 -20.81 -15.22 -5.70
N ARG A 91 -20.07 -14.14 -5.44
CA ARG A 91 -19.07 -13.57 -6.36
C ARG A 91 -18.07 -12.67 -5.66
N ILE A 92 -17.00 -12.33 -6.36
CA ILE A 92 -16.08 -11.24 -5.99
C ILE A 92 -16.06 -10.24 -7.14
N ASP A 93 -16.39 -8.97 -6.90
CA ASP A 93 -16.34 -7.91 -7.90
C ASP A 93 -15.01 -7.15 -7.85
N ILE A 94 -14.44 -6.98 -6.64
CA ILE A 94 -13.24 -6.20 -6.38
C ILE A 94 -12.32 -6.98 -5.45
N TRP A 95 -11.05 -7.07 -5.83
CA TRP A 95 -10.00 -7.60 -4.97
C TRP A 95 -8.94 -6.54 -4.72
N VAL A 96 -8.63 -6.27 -3.45
CA VAL A 96 -7.60 -5.31 -3.05
C VAL A 96 -6.43 -6.04 -2.42
N ASN A 97 -5.33 -6.14 -3.18
CA ASN A 97 -4.04 -6.54 -2.65
C ASN A 97 -3.46 -5.36 -1.86
N ASN A 98 -3.46 -5.46 -0.53
CA ASN A 98 -2.94 -4.41 0.35
C ASN A 98 -2.03 -4.96 1.45
N ALA A 99 -2.15 -6.24 1.83
CA ALA A 99 -1.28 -6.86 2.83
C ALA A 99 0.19 -6.66 2.49
N GLY A 100 0.99 -6.31 3.49
CA GLY A 100 2.42 -6.14 3.31
C GLY A 100 3.14 -5.81 4.60
N VAL A 101 4.42 -6.16 4.64
CA VAL A 101 5.34 -5.92 5.75
C VAL A 101 6.61 -5.22 5.27
N MET A 102 7.31 -4.57 6.17
CA MET A 102 8.57 -3.88 5.86
C MET A 102 9.62 -4.20 6.92
N ALA A 103 10.86 -4.36 6.48
CA ALA A 103 12.02 -4.40 7.35
C ALA A 103 12.99 -3.28 6.94
N SER A 104 13.55 -2.60 7.92
CA SER A 104 14.49 -1.49 7.74
C SER A 104 15.72 -1.68 8.62
N GLY A 105 16.90 -1.49 8.04
CA GLY A 105 18.20 -1.67 8.66
C GLY A 105 19.28 -1.84 7.60
N LYS A 106 20.53 -2.08 8.01
CA LYS A 106 21.59 -2.47 7.07
C LYS A 106 21.30 -3.86 6.54
N PHE A 107 21.46 -4.04 5.24
CA PHE A 107 21.08 -5.26 4.54
C PHE A 107 21.72 -6.54 5.13
N ASP A 108 22.97 -6.47 5.48
CA ASP A 108 23.79 -7.55 6.03
C ASP A 108 23.63 -7.75 7.56
N GLU A 109 22.92 -6.84 8.24
CA GLU A 109 22.60 -6.92 9.67
C GLU A 109 21.17 -7.39 9.95
N ILE A 110 20.29 -7.41 8.94
CA ILE A 110 18.94 -7.96 9.07
C ILE A 110 19.01 -9.50 8.88
N PRO A 111 18.43 -10.31 9.78
CA PRO A 111 18.40 -11.76 9.64
C PRO A 111 17.79 -12.20 8.30
N MET A 112 18.36 -13.25 7.67
CA MET A 112 17.91 -13.73 6.36
C MET A 112 16.44 -14.16 6.37
N GLU A 113 15.97 -14.76 7.45
CA GLU A 113 14.56 -15.17 7.63
C GLU A 113 13.58 -14.00 7.53
N ILE A 114 13.98 -12.81 8.02
CA ILE A 114 13.18 -11.58 7.87
C ILE A 114 13.12 -11.16 6.41
N HIS A 115 14.25 -11.20 5.69
CA HIS A 115 14.28 -10.92 4.26
C HIS A 115 13.37 -11.86 3.46
N GLU A 116 13.47 -13.16 3.73
CA GLU A 116 12.63 -14.17 3.07
C GLU A 116 11.14 -13.94 3.36
N GLN A 117 10.78 -13.66 4.61
CA GLN A 117 9.39 -13.44 4.98
C GLN A 117 8.82 -12.15 4.35
N VAL A 118 9.63 -11.08 4.23
CA VAL A 118 9.23 -9.88 3.48
C VAL A 118 8.91 -10.21 2.02
N ILE A 119 9.71 -11.06 1.37
CA ILE A 119 9.43 -11.52 -0.02
C ILE A 119 8.15 -12.34 -0.05
N LYS A 120 8.00 -13.32 0.84
CA LYS A 120 6.81 -14.20 0.91
C LYS A 120 5.54 -13.38 1.11
N THR A 121 5.51 -12.49 2.09
CA THR A 121 4.31 -11.70 2.38
C THR A 121 4.02 -10.69 1.26
N ASN A 122 5.00 -9.91 0.81
CA ASN A 122 4.75 -8.83 -0.13
C ASN A 122 4.60 -9.34 -1.58
N LEU A 123 5.60 -10.08 -2.09
CA LEU A 123 5.60 -10.47 -3.50
C LEU A 123 4.70 -11.68 -3.74
N PHE A 124 4.88 -12.76 -2.97
CA PHE A 124 4.04 -13.95 -3.13
C PHE A 124 2.59 -13.67 -2.71
N GLY A 125 2.36 -12.85 -1.68
CA GLY A 125 1.00 -12.47 -1.29
C GLY A 125 0.22 -11.78 -2.41
N TYR A 126 0.84 -10.85 -3.14
CA TYR A 126 0.21 -10.22 -4.31
C TYR A 126 0.07 -11.18 -5.49
N MET A 127 1.06 -12.07 -5.68
CA MET A 127 1.00 -13.12 -6.70
C MET A 127 -0.15 -14.10 -6.41
N ASN A 128 -0.27 -14.59 -5.18
CA ASN A 128 -1.34 -15.50 -4.76
C ASN A 128 -2.72 -14.84 -4.96
N GLY A 129 -2.88 -13.59 -4.51
CA GLY A 129 -4.12 -12.83 -4.72
C GLY A 129 -4.48 -12.69 -6.20
N ALA A 130 -3.52 -12.27 -7.03
CA ALA A 130 -3.73 -12.15 -8.47
C ALA A 130 -4.04 -13.50 -9.13
N TYR A 131 -3.30 -14.56 -8.79
CA TYR A 131 -3.47 -15.89 -9.36
C TYR A 131 -4.88 -16.44 -9.14
N HIS A 132 -5.36 -16.43 -7.90
CA HIS A 132 -6.66 -17.01 -7.58
C HIS A 132 -7.81 -16.12 -8.03
N VAL A 133 -7.70 -14.79 -7.90
CA VAL A 133 -8.82 -13.91 -8.26
C VAL A 133 -8.95 -13.70 -9.78
N LEU A 134 -7.85 -13.63 -10.54
CA LEU A 134 -7.94 -13.49 -11.99
C LEU A 134 -8.54 -14.74 -12.63
N LYS A 135 -8.32 -15.91 -12.07
CA LYS A 135 -8.99 -17.15 -12.49
C LYS A 135 -10.51 -17.00 -12.32
N LEU A 136 -10.97 -16.59 -11.14
CA LEU A 136 -12.39 -16.32 -10.89
C LEU A 136 -12.94 -15.21 -11.79
N PHE A 137 -12.22 -14.10 -11.99
CA PHE A 137 -12.68 -12.99 -12.84
C PHE A 137 -12.84 -13.41 -14.30
N LYS A 138 -11.98 -14.31 -14.82
CA LYS A 138 -12.14 -14.88 -16.16
C LYS A 138 -13.41 -15.72 -16.27
N GLU A 139 -13.74 -16.53 -15.25
CA GLU A 139 -14.99 -17.28 -15.16
C GLU A 139 -16.21 -16.36 -15.06
N GLN A 140 -16.13 -15.29 -14.28
CA GLN A 140 -17.17 -14.25 -14.14
C GLN A 140 -17.25 -13.32 -15.33
N THR A 141 -16.24 -13.28 -16.21
CA THR A 141 -16.04 -12.33 -17.33
C THR A 141 -15.90 -10.86 -16.91
N GLU A 142 -15.82 -10.58 -15.62
CA GLU A 142 -15.63 -9.22 -15.06
C GLU A 142 -14.96 -9.26 -13.69
N GLY A 143 -14.26 -8.20 -13.33
CA GLY A 143 -13.66 -8.00 -12.01
C GLY A 143 -12.60 -6.90 -12.00
N ILE A 144 -12.29 -6.40 -10.82
CA ILE A 144 -11.30 -5.34 -10.63
C ILE A 144 -10.27 -5.79 -9.60
N LEU A 145 -9.02 -5.96 -10.03
CA LEU A 145 -7.87 -6.20 -9.16
C LEU A 145 -7.16 -4.87 -8.88
N ILE A 146 -7.15 -4.44 -7.63
CA ILE A 146 -6.47 -3.21 -7.19
C ILE A 146 -5.25 -3.58 -6.35
N ASN A 147 -4.08 -3.06 -6.70
CA ASN A 147 -2.83 -3.31 -6.02
C ASN A 147 -2.33 -2.05 -5.31
N ASN A 148 -2.32 -2.05 -3.98
CA ASN A 148 -1.73 -0.98 -3.17
C ASN A 148 -0.21 -1.18 -3.04
N ILE A 149 0.55 -0.77 -4.07
CA ILE A 149 1.97 -1.11 -4.21
C ILE A 149 2.86 -0.22 -3.33
N SER A 150 2.83 1.09 -3.49
CA SER A 150 3.72 2.14 -2.96
C SER A 150 4.58 2.77 -4.05
N ILE A 151 4.98 4.04 -3.85
CA ILE A 151 6.05 4.69 -4.65
C ILE A 151 7.36 3.88 -4.61
N GLY A 152 7.52 2.98 -3.62
CA GLY A 152 8.61 2.00 -3.55
C GLY A 152 8.74 1.09 -4.77
N GLY A 153 7.71 1.00 -5.64
CA GLY A 153 7.79 0.34 -6.95
C GLY A 153 8.44 1.19 -8.06
N PHE A 154 8.73 2.45 -7.79
CA PHE A 154 9.42 3.37 -8.71
C PHE A 154 10.71 3.94 -8.12
N MET A 155 10.75 4.18 -6.82
CA MET A 155 11.85 4.80 -6.11
C MET A 155 12.25 3.90 -4.94
N PRO A 156 13.45 3.26 -4.96
CA PRO A 156 13.87 2.38 -3.89
C PRO A 156 14.12 3.16 -2.60
N ALA A 157 13.77 2.57 -1.46
CA ALA A 157 14.01 3.11 -0.14
C ALA A 157 15.36 2.58 0.40
N PRO A 158 16.37 3.43 0.64
CA PRO A 158 17.60 3.00 1.29
C PRO A 158 17.33 2.34 2.64
N TYR A 159 18.13 1.34 2.99
CA TYR A 159 17.97 0.53 4.20
C TYR A 159 16.67 -0.29 4.27
N SER A 160 15.98 -0.45 3.14
CA SER A 160 14.83 -1.34 2.96
C SER A 160 14.92 -2.03 1.60
N ALA A 161 16.09 -2.64 1.31
CA ALA A 161 16.42 -3.17 -0.01
C ALA A 161 15.44 -4.26 -0.47
N VAL A 162 15.14 -5.23 0.41
CA VAL A 162 14.23 -6.34 0.06
C VAL A 162 12.79 -5.85 -0.08
N TYR A 163 12.33 -4.95 0.79
CA TYR A 163 11.03 -4.31 0.59
C TYR A 163 10.93 -3.64 -0.78
N SER A 164 11.93 -2.83 -1.14
CA SER A 164 11.97 -2.18 -2.45
C SER A 164 11.94 -3.19 -3.59
N SER A 165 12.74 -4.26 -3.51
CA SER A 165 12.76 -5.31 -4.54
C SER A 165 11.38 -5.96 -4.71
N THR A 166 10.64 -6.21 -3.63
CA THR A 166 9.26 -6.74 -3.72
C THR A 166 8.33 -5.76 -4.44
N LYS A 167 8.42 -4.46 -4.15
CA LYS A 167 7.54 -3.46 -4.77
C LYS A 167 7.84 -3.25 -6.25
N PHE A 168 9.11 -3.29 -6.67
CA PHE A 168 9.49 -3.33 -8.08
C PHE A 168 9.02 -4.62 -8.76
N GLY A 169 9.18 -5.77 -8.10
CA GLY A 169 8.71 -7.07 -8.60
C GLY A 169 7.20 -7.12 -8.82
N ILE A 170 6.40 -6.63 -7.85
CA ILE A 170 4.94 -6.53 -7.97
C ILE A 170 4.58 -5.67 -9.19
N ARG A 171 5.18 -4.49 -9.32
CA ARG A 171 4.92 -3.60 -10.44
C ARG A 171 5.21 -4.29 -11.78
N GLY A 172 6.38 -4.95 -11.93
CA GLY A 172 6.72 -5.68 -13.14
C GLY A 172 5.76 -6.81 -13.45
N MET A 173 5.36 -7.60 -12.43
CA MET A 173 4.37 -8.65 -12.57
C MET A 173 3.01 -8.11 -13.04
N MET A 174 2.51 -7.04 -12.43
CA MET A 174 1.22 -6.45 -12.82
C MET A 174 1.25 -5.83 -14.22
N GLU A 175 2.40 -5.34 -14.68
CA GLU A 175 2.58 -4.87 -16.05
C GLU A 175 2.39 -6.02 -17.07
N CYS A 176 2.94 -7.20 -16.78
CA CYS A 176 2.74 -8.40 -17.61
C CYS A 176 1.28 -8.87 -17.60
N LEU A 177 0.68 -8.98 -16.40
CA LEU A 177 -0.71 -9.41 -16.25
C LEU A 177 -1.71 -8.47 -16.94
N HIS A 178 -1.41 -7.18 -17.03
CA HIS A 178 -2.19 -6.23 -17.83
C HIS A 178 -2.28 -6.66 -19.31
N GLY A 179 -1.15 -7.13 -19.88
CA GLY A 179 -1.13 -7.68 -21.23
C GLY A 179 -1.99 -8.93 -21.37
N GLU A 180 -1.87 -9.85 -20.38
CA GLU A 180 -2.58 -11.13 -20.40
C GLU A 180 -4.11 -11.00 -20.29
N VAL A 181 -4.61 -9.97 -19.58
CA VAL A 181 -6.07 -9.75 -19.44
C VAL A 181 -6.64 -8.78 -20.46
N SER A 182 -5.83 -8.29 -21.40
CA SER A 182 -6.23 -7.23 -22.36
C SER A 182 -7.38 -7.65 -23.30
N GLU A 183 -7.61 -8.95 -23.51
CA GLU A 183 -8.74 -9.49 -24.27
C GLU A 183 -10.08 -9.42 -23.50
N PHE A 184 -10.04 -9.30 -22.16
CA PHE A 184 -11.23 -9.24 -21.32
C PHE A 184 -11.61 -7.79 -21.03
N LYS A 185 -12.62 -7.26 -21.73
CA LYS A 185 -13.02 -5.84 -21.65
C LYS A 185 -13.42 -5.36 -20.26
N ASN A 186 -13.94 -6.25 -19.42
CA ASN A 186 -14.46 -5.93 -18.08
C ASN A 186 -13.56 -6.42 -16.94
N ILE A 187 -12.37 -6.96 -17.24
CA ILE A 187 -11.37 -7.29 -16.22
C ILE A 187 -10.34 -6.17 -16.20
N HIS A 188 -10.20 -5.53 -15.03
CA HIS A 188 -9.29 -4.41 -14.85
C HIS A 188 -8.25 -4.69 -13.77
N ILE A 189 -7.01 -4.30 -14.02
CA ILE A 189 -5.94 -4.27 -13.02
C ILE A 189 -5.54 -2.83 -12.80
N SER A 190 -5.61 -2.36 -11.55
CA SER A 190 -5.27 -1.00 -11.15
C SER A 190 -4.15 -1.01 -10.12
N ASN A 191 -3.10 -0.22 -10.36
CA ASN A 191 -1.94 -0.12 -9.49
C ASN A 191 -1.89 1.26 -8.83
N LEU A 192 -1.89 1.29 -7.50
CA LEU A 192 -1.82 2.51 -6.70
C LEU A 192 -0.43 2.65 -6.10
N TYR A 193 0.16 3.84 -6.17
CA TYR A 193 1.50 4.14 -5.70
C TYR A 193 1.51 5.27 -4.64
N PRO A 194 1.03 5.00 -3.43
CA PRO A 194 1.06 5.98 -2.35
C PRO A 194 2.47 6.20 -1.79
N GLN A 195 2.73 7.41 -1.31
CA GLN A 195 3.88 7.71 -0.47
C GLN A 195 3.73 7.09 0.93
N ILE A 196 4.69 7.40 1.83
CA ILE A 196 4.62 6.99 3.23
C ILE A 196 3.30 7.44 3.85
N GLN A 197 2.64 6.50 4.55
CA GLN A 197 1.34 6.69 5.15
C GLN A 197 1.45 6.89 6.66
N ARG A 198 0.59 7.71 7.23
CA ARG A 198 0.41 7.84 8.68
C ARG A 198 -0.38 6.67 9.25
N SER A 199 0.04 5.46 8.91
CA SER A 199 -0.64 4.22 9.27
C SER A 199 0.15 3.42 10.30
N THR A 200 -0.55 2.56 11.04
CA THR A 200 0.07 1.62 11.98
C THR A 200 1.03 0.64 11.29
N GLY A 201 0.87 0.36 10.00
CA GLY A 201 1.79 -0.51 9.26
C GLY A 201 3.26 -0.08 9.35
N ASN A 202 3.53 1.23 9.44
CA ASN A 202 4.90 1.72 9.65
C ASN A 202 5.40 1.51 11.09
N MET A 203 4.51 1.49 12.08
CA MET A 203 4.89 1.20 13.48
C MET A 203 5.20 -0.28 13.66
N HIS A 204 4.48 -1.14 12.97
CA HIS A 204 4.60 -2.59 13.01
C HIS A 204 5.78 -3.12 12.18
N SER A 205 6.52 -2.27 11.45
CA SER A 205 7.66 -2.70 10.62
C SER A 205 8.81 -3.21 11.47
N ALA A 206 9.53 -4.21 10.95
CA ALA A 206 10.77 -4.68 11.55
C ALA A 206 11.86 -3.59 11.49
N LYS A 207 12.64 -3.46 12.57
CA LYS A 207 13.66 -2.42 12.77
C LYS A 207 14.95 -3.08 13.22
N TYR A 208 16.02 -2.78 12.50
CA TYR A 208 17.35 -3.33 12.74
C TYR A 208 18.41 -2.23 12.64
N SER A 209 19.61 -2.52 13.07
CA SER A 209 20.78 -1.61 13.00
C SER A 209 20.58 -0.31 13.80
N GLY A 210 19.86 -0.37 14.92
CA GLY A 210 19.58 0.80 15.76
C GLY A 210 18.58 1.80 15.16
N LEU A 211 17.91 1.46 14.07
CA LEU A 211 16.97 2.33 13.40
C LEU A 211 15.63 2.40 14.13
N ASP A 212 15.27 3.57 14.66
CA ASP A 212 13.93 3.85 15.17
C ASP A 212 13.18 4.77 14.17
N PHE A 213 12.45 4.16 13.25
CA PHE A 213 11.70 4.90 12.25
C PHE A 213 10.36 5.35 12.80
N LYS A 214 10.25 6.65 13.11
CA LYS A 214 8.98 7.28 13.47
C LYS A 214 8.29 7.85 12.25
N ILE A 215 6.96 7.78 12.25
CA ILE A 215 6.14 8.31 11.15
C ILE A 215 6.36 9.82 11.03
N PRO A 216 6.83 10.33 9.88
CA PRO A 216 7.03 11.74 9.70
C PRO A 216 5.68 12.49 9.67
N PRO A 217 5.62 13.74 10.15
CA PRO A 217 4.37 14.50 10.25
C PRO A 217 3.73 14.83 8.88
N PHE A 218 4.52 14.80 7.81
CA PHE A 218 4.05 15.01 6.43
C PHE A 218 3.50 13.75 5.76
N ALA A 219 3.55 12.58 6.41
CA ALA A 219 3.01 11.34 5.88
C ALA A 219 1.53 11.51 5.48
N ALA A 220 1.14 10.84 4.39
CA ALA A 220 -0.21 10.93 3.85
C ALA A 220 -1.25 10.29 4.79
N ASP A 221 -2.50 10.72 4.67
CA ASP A 221 -3.60 10.14 5.44
C ASP A 221 -4.02 8.80 4.85
N PRO A 222 -4.10 7.72 5.64
CA PRO A 222 -4.59 6.42 5.18
C PRO A 222 -6.01 6.46 4.58
N ARG A 223 -6.88 7.33 5.09
CA ARG A 223 -8.25 7.49 4.56
C ARG A 223 -8.26 8.14 3.19
N ASP A 224 -7.41 9.15 2.94
CA ASP A 224 -7.27 9.75 1.60
C ASP A 224 -6.84 8.67 0.58
N THR A 225 -5.96 7.75 0.98
CA THR A 225 -5.52 6.61 0.14
C THR A 225 -6.66 5.61 -0.08
N ALA A 226 -7.43 5.29 0.96
CA ALA A 226 -8.60 4.40 0.87
C ALA A 226 -9.68 4.96 -0.06
N GLU A 227 -9.96 6.25 0.00
CA GLU A 227 -10.88 6.93 -0.94
C GLU A 227 -10.41 6.79 -2.40
N LYS A 228 -9.08 6.83 -2.64
CA LYS A 228 -8.52 6.62 -3.98
C LYS A 228 -8.64 5.17 -4.44
N ILE A 229 -8.56 4.20 -3.53
CA ILE A 229 -8.84 2.79 -3.84
C ILE A 229 -10.31 2.62 -4.25
N VAL A 230 -11.26 3.21 -3.52
CA VAL A 230 -12.68 3.23 -3.90
C VAL A 230 -12.90 3.94 -5.24
N GLN A 231 -12.20 5.06 -5.49
CA GLN A 231 -12.26 5.74 -6.78
C GLN A 231 -11.80 4.84 -7.93
N LEU A 232 -10.73 4.05 -7.74
CA LEU A 232 -10.24 3.08 -8.73
C LEU A 232 -11.23 1.92 -8.97
N ALA A 233 -12.01 1.53 -7.97
CA ALA A 233 -13.09 0.56 -8.14
C ALA A 233 -14.25 1.13 -9.00
N LYS A 234 -14.50 2.44 -8.93
CA LYS A 234 -15.52 3.13 -9.74
C LYS A 234 -15.03 3.48 -11.15
N ASP A 235 -13.77 3.84 -11.29
CA ASP A 235 -13.11 4.28 -12.53
C ASP A 235 -11.69 3.67 -12.59
N PRO A 236 -11.54 2.41 -13.06
CA PRO A 236 -10.26 1.72 -13.09
C PRO A 236 -9.22 2.43 -13.97
N LYS A 237 -8.01 2.58 -13.44
CA LYS A 237 -6.84 3.14 -14.15
C LYS A 237 -5.64 2.23 -13.95
N LYS A 238 -4.86 2.01 -15.01
CA LYS A 238 -3.69 1.14 -14.97
C LYS A 238 -2.73 1.51 -13.85
N ASP A 239 -2.26 2.77 -13.84
CA ASP A 239 -1.33 3.31 -12.84
C ASP A 239 -1.88 4.61 -12.26
N PHE A 240 -1.87 4.72 -10.94
CA PHE A 240 -2.46 5.84 -10.23
C PHE A 240 -1.60 6.31 -9.06
N PHE A 241 -1.28 7.60 -9.04
CA PHE A 241 -0.65 8.27 -7.90
C PHE A 241 -1.73 9.00 -7.09
N PRO A 242 -1.95 8.65 -5.81
CA PRO A 242 -3.08 9.17 -5.05
C PRO A 242 -2.99 10.66 -4.73
N ASP A 243 -1.77 11.19 -4.73
CA ASP A 243 -1.48 12.59 -4.41
C ASP A 243 -0.31 13.15 -5.24
N PHE A 244 -0.25 14.48 -5.30
CA PHE A 244 0.81 15.19 -6.05
C PHE A 244 2.21 14.88 -5.53
N THR A 245 2.37 14.66 -4.23
CA THR A 245 3.69 14.37 -3.62
C THR A 245 4.22 13.02 -4.10
N SER A 246 3.37 11.99 -4.17
CA SER A 246 3.72 10.67 -4.70
C SER A 246 4.20 10.77 -6.14
N TRP A 247 3.50 11.51 -6.99
CA TRP A 247 3.88 11.75 -8.38
C TRP A 247 5.18 12.56 -8.48
N LEU A 248 5.32 13.62 -7.69
CA LEU A 248 6.50 14.50 -7.71
C LEU A 248 7.76 13.75 -7.29
N LEU A 249 7.73 13.02 -6.18
CA LEU A 249 8.88 12.27 -5.66
C LEU A 249 9.39 11.25 -6.68
N THR A 250 8.50 10.50 -7.30
CA THR A 250 8.88 9.52 -8.34
C THR A 250 9.42 10.19 -9.60
N SER A 251 8.87 11.35 -9.99
CA SER A 251 9.33 12.11 -11.15
C SER A 251 10.71 12.72 -10.92
N VAL A 252 10.95 13.30 -9.74
CA VAL A 252 12.28 13.84 -9.36
C VAL A 252 13.31 12.73 -9.25
N TYR A 253 12.93 11.56 -8.70
CA TYR A 253 13.82 10.41 -8.65
C TYR A 253 14.26 9.95 -10.05
N LYS A 254 13.35 9.88 -11.02
CA LYS A 254 13.68 9.53 -12.41
C LYS A 254 14.75 10.45 -13.03
N LEU A 255 14.73 11.73 -12.67
CA LEU A 255 15.68 12.72 -13.18
C LEU A 255 17.02 12.71 -12.42
N PHE A 256 17.02 12.44 -11.12
CA PHE A 256 18.19 12.55 -10.24
C PHE A 256 18.38 11.33 -9.32
N PRO A 257 18.44 10.08 -9.85
CA PRO A 257 18.41 8.87 -9.02
C PRO A 257 19.56 8.81 -8.01
N LYS A 258 20.79 9.08 -8.44
CA LYS A 258 21.97 9.05 -7.55
C LYS A 258 21.88 10.07 -6.41
N THR A 259 21.45 11.29 -6.73
CA THR A 259 21.34 12.37 -5.72
C THR A 259 20.31 12.02 -4.66
N ILE A 260 19.13 11.57 -5.08
CA ILE A 260 18.05 11.20 -4.16
C ILE A 260 18.47 10.03 -3.25
N ILE A 261 19.01 8.96 -3.82
CA ILE A 261 19.46 7.79 -3.04
C ILE A 261 20.58 8.17 -2.06
N ASN A 262 21.58 8.93 -2.49
CA ASN A 262 22.70 9.30 -1.62
C ASN A 262 22.23 10.22 -0.47
N THR A 263 21.34 11.19 -0.76
CA THR A 263 20.80 12.10 0.27
C THR A 263 19.92 11.33 1.27
N ALA A 264 19.02 10.47 0.80
CA ALA A 264 18.19 9.63 1.65
C ALA A 264 19.05 8.67 2.50
N SER A 265 20.07 8.03 1.90
CA SER A 265 21.01 7.17 2.62
C SER A 265 21.80 7.93 3.70
N ALA A 266 22.22 9.17 3.41
CA ALA A 266 22.94 9.99 4.40
C ALA A 266 22.02 10.34 5.59
N GLY A 267 20.76 10.70 5.33
CA GLY A 267 19.77 10.94 6.36
C GLY A 267 19.51 9.72 7.24
N MET A 268 19.34 8.55 6.63
CA MET A 268 19.13 7.29 7.37
C MET A 268 20.36 6.92 8.24
N ARG A 269 21.60 7.06 7.71
CA ARG A 269 22.82 6.85 8.49
C ARG A 269 22.91 7.80 9.70
N MET A 270 22.50 9.06 9.54
CA MET A 270 22.45 10.00 10.63
C MET A 270 21.43 9.58 11.71
N MET A 271 20.25 9.13 11.30
CA MET A 271 19.23 8.63 12.23
C MET A 271 19.71 7.42 13.02
N MET A 272 20.35 6.45 12.36
CA MET A 272 20.93 5.25 13.03
C MET A 272 22.01 5.61 14.05
N LYS A 273 22.83 6.65 13.80
CA LYS A 273 23.84 7.13 14.75
C LYS A 273 23.23 7.85 15.97
N LEU A 274 22.11 8.51 15.80
CA LEU A 274 21.46 9.30 16.86
C LEU A 274 20.53 8.46 17.74
N LYS A 275 20.08 7.32 17.25
CA LYS A 275 19.12 6.45 17.92
C LYS A 275 19.66 5.03 17.94
N ASN A 276 19.83 4.49 19.12
CA ASN A 276 20.27 3.10 19.33
C ASN A 276 19.07 2.30 19.86
N ALA A 277 18.08 2.04 19.01
CA ALA A 277 16.95 1.21 19.35
C ALA A 277 17.32 -0.28 19.28
N PRO A 278 16.77 -1.16 20.13
CA PRO A 278 16.94 -2.59 20.01
C PRO A 278 16.35 -3.10 18.68
N ASP A 279 16.90 -4.19 18.18
CA ASP A 279 16.36 -4.89 17.03
C ASP A 279 14.97 -5.45 17.36
N ASP A 280 14.06 -5.36 16.39
CA ASP A 280 12.67 -5.78 16.51
C ASP A 280 12.18 -6.36 15.18
N SER A 281 11.66 -7.59 15.20
CA SER A 281 11.06 -8.25 14.02
C SER A 281 9.71 -7.67 13.61
N GLY A 282 9.11 -6.80 14.42
CA GLY A 282 7.83 -6.19 14.16
C GLY A 282 6.73 -7.22 13.89
N ASN A 283 5.99 -7.01 12.79
CA ASN A 283 4.94 -7.93 12.33
C ASN A 283 5.38 -8.83 11.15
N VAL A 284 6.68 -8.97 10.92
CA VAL A 284 7.17 -9.72 9.76
C VAL A 284 6.93 -11.21 9.93
N LEU A 285 7.34 -11.79 11.07
CA LEU A 285 7.19 -13.22 11.36
C LEU A 285 5.82 -13.52 11.98
N GLU A 286 5.42 -12.74 12.96
CA GLU A 286 4.21 -12.96 13.75
C GLU A 286 3.31 -11.72 13.72
N GLU A 287 2.10 -11.84 14.27
CA GLU A 287 1.22 -10.71 14.47
C GLU A 287 1.83 -9.75 15.52
N SER A 288 1.81 -8.45 15.23
CA SER A 288 2.27 -7.44 16.17
C SER A 288 1.31 -7.31 17.37
N SER A 289 1.85 -7.20 18.56
CA SER A 289 1.11 -6.89 19.79
C SER A 289 0.64 -5.43 19.87
N LEU A 290 1.13 -4.56 18.98
CA LEU A 290 0.74 -3.15 18.94
C LEU A 290 -0.71 -2.98 18.45
N PRO A 291 -1.42 -1.92 18.87
CA PRO A 291 -2.81 -1.71 18.47
C PRO A 291 -3.02 -1.66 16.95
N HIS A 292 -4.00 -2.40 16.48
CA HIS A 292 -4.41 -2.44 15.08
C HIS A 292 -5.39 -1.31 14.78
N ARG A 293 -4.87 -0.09 14.55
CA ARG A 293 -5.63 1.13 14.25
C ARG A 293 -5.39 1.59 12.82
N ILE A 294 -6.19 2.52 12.34
CA ILE A 294 -5.95 3.19 11.04
C ILE A 294 -4.70 4.05 11.15
N TYR A 295 -4.63 4.88 12.19
CA TYR A 295 -3.55 5.85 12.38
C TYR A 295 -2.45 5.33 13.30
N GLY A 296 -1.21 5.47 12.83
CA GLY A 296 -0.02 5.31 13.66
C GLY A 296 0.34 6.60 14.40
N GLU A 297 1.19 6.46 15.43
CA GLU A 297 1.68 7.59 16.20
C GLU A 297 2.73 8.40 15.43
N THR A 298 2.58 9.71 15.42
CA THR A 298 3.54 10.63 14.81
C THR A 298 4.42 11.27 15.87
N SER A 299 5.70 11.49 15.55
CA SER A 299 6.66 12.14 16.47
C SER A 299 6.37 13.63 16.72
N LEU A 300 5.61 14.27 15.86
CA LEU A 300 5.24 15.69 15.92
C LEU A 300 3.76 15.85 15.54
N PRO A 301 3.11 16.93 15.98
CA PRO A 301 1.75 17.25 15.57
C PRO A 301 1.63 17.30 14.04
N VAL A 302 0.52 16.77 13.52
CA VAL A 302 0.26 16.76 12.07
C VAL A 302 -0.03 18.18 11.59
N PRO A 303 0.73 18.73 10.64
CA PRO A 303 0.48 20.08 10.13
C PRO A 303 -0.87 20.15 9.43
N GLY A 304 -1.58 21.26 9.59
CA GLY A 304 -2.81 21.54 8.85
C GLY A 304 -2.59 21.60 7.33
N LYS A 305 -3.67 21.48 6.54
CA LYS A 305 -3.61 21.47 5.06
C LYS A 305 -2.79 22.65 4.48
N LYS A 306 -2.96 23.86 5.00
CA LYS A 306 -2.23 25.06 4.55
C LYS A 306 -0.72 24.94 4.81
N THR A 307 -0.32 24.49 5.99
CA THR A 307 1.09 24.28 6.37
C THR A 307 1.75 23.19 5.52
N LYS A 308 1.03 22.11 5.21
CA LYS A 308 1.51 21.04 4.30
C LYS A 308 1.81 21.61 2.90
N ILE A 309 0.95 22.45 2.36
CA ILE A 309 1.14 23.10 1.05
C ILE A 309 2.38 23.99 1.05
N THR A 310 2.56 24.79 2.11
CA THR A 310 3.74 25.67 2.24
C THR A 310 5.04 24.89 2.38
N MET A 311 5.04 23.79 3.14
CA MET A 311 6.21 22.90 3.25
C MET A 311 6.55 22.23 1.91
N LEU A 312 5.55 21.78 1.16
CA LEU A 312 5.73 21.19 -0.17
C LEU A 312 6.26 22.20 -1.19
N ALA A 313 5.77 23.45 -1.14
CA ALA A 313 6.28 24.53 -1.98
C ALA A 313 7.74 24.86 -1.63
N GLY A 314 8.11 24.89 -0.34
CA GLY A 314 9.47 25.07 0.13
C GLY A 314 10.42 23.95 -0.31
N LEU A 315 9.97 22.70 -0.23
CA LEU A 315 10.71 21.53 -0.75
C LEU A 315 10.90 21.61 -2.27
N GLY A 316 9.86 22.01 -3.02
CA GLY A 316 9.94 22.21 -4.48
C GLY A 316 10.94 23.28 -4.88
N LEU A 317 10.96 24.42 -4.17
CA LEU A 317 11.93 25.49 -4.40
C LEU A 317 13.36 25.08 -4.03
N GLY A 318 13.56 24.33 -2.94
CA GLY A 318 14.86 23.78 -2.55
C GLY A 318 15.42 22.79 -3.57
N LEU A 319 14.56 21.92 -4.11
CA LEU A 319 14.94 21.00 -5.19
C LEU A 319 15.25 21.75 -6.50
N ALA A 320 14.47 22.75 -6.88
CA ALA A 320 14.73 23.59 -8.05
C ALA A 320 16.07 24.32 -7.92
N PHE A 321 16.39 24.85 -6.74
CA PHE A 321 17.68 25.50 -6.46
C PHE A 321 18.86 24.53 -6.56
N MET A 322 18.72 23.29 -6.04
CA MET A 322 19.73 22.24 -6.16
C MET A 322 19.97 21.86 -7.63
N VAL A 323 18.92 21.78 -8.44
CA VAL A 323 19.01 21.49 -9.88
C VAL A 323 19.74 22.58 -10.63
N ILE A 324 19.46 23.85 -10.33
CA ILE A 324 20.12 25.01 -10.95
C ILE A 324 21.60 25.00 -10.59
N LYS A 325 21.94 24.78 -9.30
CA LYS A 325 23.32 24.72 -8.82
C LYS A 325 24.11 23.56 -9.42
N ALA A 326 23.48 22.37 -9.58
CA ALA A 326 24.10 21.22 -10.22
C ALA A 326 24.36 21.41 -11.74
N LYS A 327 23.52 22.20 -12.43
CA LYS A 327 23.73 22.58 -13.83
C LYS A 327 24.83 23.63 -13.99
N SER A 328 24.97 24.58 -13.05
CA SER A 328 26.02 25.61 -13.10
C SER A 328 27.42 25.02 -12.81
N SER A 329 27.50 24.02 -11.92
CA SER A 329 28.75 23.32 -11.57
C SER A 329 29.29 22.38 -12.68
N LYS A 330 28.49 22.07 -13.70
CA LYS A 330 28.93 21.29 -14.89
C LYS A 330 29.36 22.14 -16.07
N LYS A 331 29.25 23.47 -15.95
CA LYS A 331 29.68 24.43 -17.01
C LYS A 331 30.97 25.20 -16.67
N GLY A 332 31.55 24.98 -15.53
CA GLY A 332 32.90 25.37 -15.13
C GLY A 332 33.77 24.11 -14.97
#